data_04d28c73e216ff1d63166dfba9e40561
#
_entry.id   04d28c73e216ff1d63166dfba9e40561
#
_cell.length_a   1.000
_cell.length_b   1.000
_cell.length_c   1.000
_cell.angle_alpha   90.00
_cell.angle_beta   90.00
_cell.angle_gamma   90.00
#
_symmetry.space_group_name_H-M   'P 1'
#
loop_
_entity.id
_entity.type
_entity.pdbx_description
1 polymer ?
#
loop_
_entity_poly.entity_id
_entity_poly.type
_entity_poly.pdbx_seq_one_letter_code
_entity_poly.pdbx_strand_id
1 'polypeptide(L)'
;MNLPASPAPSSQPVALVRRPISLFRKLVFSLLTCCLFFLLLEALLWGAGVRQLRDVRDPFVGFTPGAPLFTRAGDLYETTDVRRTYFNPQTFQAVKPAGSKRIFCLGGSTTYGHPWDDATSYPRWLREMLNQQNAGSSWEVVNCGGISYASYRLAWLTDELLQYQPDVLIVHTGHNEFLEDRSWSGFRDL
;
A
#
# COMPACT_ATOMS: atom_id res chain seq x y z
N MET A 1 -43.95 11.84 91.94
CA MET A 1 -43.57 12.96 91.03
C MET A 1 -42.56 12.39 90.07
N ASN A 2 -43.03 11.87 88.95
CA ASN A 2 -42.18 11.25 87.95
C ASN A 2 -41.79 12.29 86.89
N LEU A 3 -40.48 12.58 86.70
CA LEU A 3 -39.99 13.42 85.67
C LEU A 3 -39.87 12.60 84.34
N PRO A 4 -40.28 13.17 83.22
CA PRO A 4 -40.18 12.45 81.96
C PRO A 4 -38.73 12.39 81.51
N ALA A 5 -38.34 11.22 80.94
CA ALA A 5 -36.99 10.99 80.32
C ALA A 5 -36.79 11.81 79.03
N SER A 6 -35.63 12.45 78.97
CA SER A 6 -35.18 13.19 77.75
C SER A 6 -34.96 12.24 76.60
N PRO A 7 -35.43 12.54 75.40
CA PRO A 7 -35.18 11.70 74.21
C PRO A 7 -33.72 11.72 73.86
N ALA A 8 -33.17 10.56 73.47
CA ALA A 8 -31.81 10.36 73.01
C ALA A 8 -31.58 11.11 71.65
N PRO A 9 -30.38 11.69 71.38
CA PRO A 9 -30.09 12.36 70.12
C PRO A 9 -30.07 11.35 68.99
N SER A 10 -30.93 11.54 67.97
CA SER A 10 -30.91 10.77 66.72
C SER A 10 -29.66 11.11 65.92
N SER A 11 -28.75 10.16 65.79
CA SER A 11 -27.58 10.23 64.90
C SER A 11 -28.06 10.15 63.47
N GLN A 12 -28.22 11.29 62.82
CA GLN A 12 -28.43 11.32 61.37
C GLN A 12 -27.13 10.95 60.69
N PRO A 13 -27.16 10.08 59.62
CA PRO A 13 -25.97 9.76 58.88
C PRO A 13 -25.46 11.00 58.13
N VAL A 14 -24.19 11.34 58.38
CA VAL A 14 -23.49 12.45 57.67
C VAL A 14 -23.41 12.08 56.20
N ALA A 15 -24.24 12.69 55.36
CA ALA A 15 -24.18 12.54 53.92
C ALA A 15 -22.84 13.12 53.43
N LEU A 16 -21.97 12.27 52.93
CA LEU A 16 -20.72 12.68 52.28
C LEU A 16 -21.06 13.50 51.04
N VAL A 17 -21.03 14.81 51.15
CA VAL A 17 -21.17 15.73 50.00
C VAL A 17 -19.97 15.59 49.11
N ARG A 18 -20.11 14.80 48.03
CA ARG A 18 -19.08 14.67 46.98
C ARG A 18 -18.97 16.00 46.23
N ARG A 19 -17.83 16.66 46.36
CA ARG A 19 -17.57 17.90 45.59
C ARG A 19 -17.61 17.58 44.09
N PRO A 20 -18.33 18.34 43.27
CA PRO A 20 -18.38 18.09 41.85
C PRO A 20 -16.99 18.29 41.22
N ILE A 21 -16.56 17.34 40.39
CA ILE A 21 -15.30 17.40 39.66
C ILE A 21 -15.40 18.56 38.65
N SER A 22 -14.43 19.46 38.63
CA SER A 22 -14.41 20.59 37.69
C SER A 22 -14.43 20.11 36.26
N LEU A 23 -15.04 20.89 35.35
CA LEU A 23 -15.12 20.59 33.91
C LEU A 23 -13.73 20.32 33.30
N PHE A 24 -12.75 21.17 33.69
CA PHE A 24 -11.36 21.00 33.26
C PHE A 24 -10.79 19.60 33.60
N ARG A 25 -10.99 19.13 34.82
CA ARG A 25 -10.55 17.77 35.23
C ARG A 25 -11.24 16.68 34.41
N LYS A 26 -12.53 16.83 34.13
CA LYS A 26 -13.29 15.89 33.30
C LYS A 26 -12.70 15.83 31.87
N LEU A 27 -12.38 16.97 31.27
CA LEU A 27 -11.77 17.05 29.95
C LEU A 27 -10.36 16.43 29.93
N VAL A 28 -9.54 16.71 30.94
CA VAL A 28 -8.21 16.10 31.06
C VAL A 28 -8.29 14.58 31.20
N PHE A 29 -9.17 14.08 32.06
CA PHE A 29 -9.36 12.63 32.20
C PHE A 29 -9.88 11.98 30.91
N SER A 30 -10.83 12.61 30.22
CA SER A 30 -11.33 12.14 28.93
C SER A 30 -10.22 12.06 27.89
N LEU A 31 -9.41 13.12 27.76
CA LEU A 31 -8.27 13.14 26.84
C LEU A 31 -7.24 12.05 27.16
N LEU A 32 -6.86 11.91 28.44
CA LEU A 32 -5.92 10.88 28.86
C LEU A 32 -6.45 9.47 28.58
N THR A 33 -7.74 9.23 28.82
CA THR A 33 -8.37 7.95 28.53
C THR A 33 -8.39 7.65 27.04
N CYS A 34 -8.71 8.64 26.20
CA CYS A 34 -8.64 8.50 24.75
C CYS A 34 -7.22 8.21 24.27
N CYS A 35 -6.23 8.97 24.75
CA CYS A 35 -4.82 8.73 24.40
C CYS A 35 -4.37 7.32 24.82
N LEU A 36 -4.69 6.90 26.03
CA LEU A 36 -4.35 5.56 26.52
C LEU A 36 -5.01 4.47 25.68
N PHE A 37 -6.29 4.64 25.32
CA PHE A 37 -7.02 3.71 24.46
C PHE A 37 -6.33 3.55 23.11
N PHE A 38 -5.97 4.66 22.44
CA PHE A 38 -5.31 4.59 21.15
C PHE A 38 -3.90 4.02 21.23
N LEU A 39 -3.13 4.32 22.29
CA LEU A 39 -1.82 3.72 22.51
C LEU A 39 -1.89 2.20 22.71
N LEU A 40 -2.87 1.73 23.49
CA LEU A 40 -3.08 0.30 23.70
C LEU A 40 -3.55 -0.39 22.41
N LEU A 41 -4.42 0.26 21.63
CA LEU A 41 -4.86 -0.24 20.34
C LEU A 41 -3.70 -0.37 19.37
N GLU A 42 -2.86 0.67 19.27
CA GLU A 42 -1.66 0.66 18.41
C GLU A 42 -0.69 -0.45 18.83
N ALA A 43 -0.42 -0.59 20.14
CA ALA A 43 0.44 -1.66 20.65
C ALA A 43 -0.13 -3.06 20.37
N LEU A 44 -1.44 -3.23 20.45
CA LEU A 44 -2.11 -4.48 20.14
C LEU A 44 -2.06 -4.80 18.65
N LEU A 45 -2.30 -3.82 17.79
CA LEU A 45 -2.21 -3.97 16.33
C LEU A 45 -0.77 -4.29 15.92
N TRP A 46 0.22 -3.60 16.50
CA TRP A 46 1.63 -3.88 16.26
C TRP A 46 2.02 -5.30 16.71
N GLY A 47 1.58 -5.72 17.90
CA GLY A 47 1.79 -7.08 18.41
C GLY A 47 1.09 -8.16 17.58
N ALA A 48 -0.05 -7.83 16.95
CA ALA A 48 -0.76 -8.70 16.01
C ALA A 48 -0.12 -8.74 14.60
N GLY A 49 0.99 -8.00 14.38
CA GLY A 49 1.67 -7.96 13.09
C GLY A 49 0.96 -7.11 12.03
N VAL A 50 0.00 -6.28 12.42
CA VAL A 50 -0.66 -5.33 11.51
C VAL A 50 0.33 -4.24 11.16
N ARG A 51 0.74 -4.17 9.90
CA ARG A 51 1.65 -3.14 9.38
C ARG A 51 0.86 -1.90 8.98
N GLN A 52 1.50 -0.73 9.12
CA GLN A 52 0.91 0.52 8.64
C GLN A 52 0.66 0.44 7.13
N LEU A 53 -0.42 1.05 6.65
CA LEU A 53 -0.80 1.03 5.23
C LEU A 53 0.32 1.54 4.31
N ARG A 54 1.08 2.55 4.76
CA ARG A 54 2.25 3.09 4.04
C ARG A 54 3.40 2.10 3.88
N ASP A 55 3.50 1.10 4.79
CA ASP A 55 4.57 0.10 4.76
C ASP A 55 4.19 -1.13 3.95
N VAL A 56 2.89 -1.32 3.68
CA VAL A 56 2.34 -2.49 2.98
C VAL A 56 1.69 -2.11 1.66
N ARG A 57 1.08 -0.93 1.59
CA ARG A 57 0.44 -0.40 0.39
C ARG A 57 0.91 1.02 0.17
N ASP A 58 1.37 1.29 -1.01
CA ASP A 58 1.67 2.64 -1.43
C ASP A 58 0.37 3.45 -1.56
N PRO A 59 0.13 4.46 -0.71
CA PRO A 59 -1.03 5.33 -0.82
C PRO A 59 -1.03 6.16 -2.11
N PHE A 60 0.11 6.22 -2.81
CA PHE A 60 0.30 6.87 -4.10
C PHE A 60 0.31 5.87 -5.26
N VAL A 61 -0.45 4.76 -5.15
CA VAL A 61 -0.65 3.81 -6.25
C VAL A 61 0.67 3.16 -6.71
N GLY A 62 1.46 2.67 -5.77
CA GLY A 62 2.69 1.94 -6.07
C GLY A 62 3.94 2.80 -6.22
N PHE A 63 3.92 4.02 -5.71
CA PHE A 63 5.05 4.96 -5.80
C PHE A 63 6.12 4.77 -4.71
N THR A 64 5.94 3.89 -3.73
CA THR A 64 6.88 3.76 -2.61
C THR A 64 8.20 3.12 -3.07
N PRO A 65 9.34 3.84 -2.99
CA PRO A 65 10.65 3.31 -3.44
C PRO A 65 11.11 2.07 -2.67
N GLY A 66 10.59 1.85 -1.46
CA GLY A 66 10.99 0.75 -0.60
C GLY A 66 10.46 -0.64 -0.96
N ALA A 67 9.54 -0.73 -1.95
CA ALA A 67 8.98 -2.00 -2.37
C ALA A 67 9.21 -2.23 -3.87
N PRO A 68 10.18 -3.05 -4.27
CA PRO A 68 10.47 -3.33 -5.66
C PRO A 68 9.27 -3.99 -6.36
N LEU A 69 9.16 -3.83 -7.67
CA LEU A 69 8.14 -4.52 -8.46
C LEU A 69 8.40 -6.03 -8.46
N PHE A 70 9.67 -6.42 -8.55
CA PHE A 70 10.06 -7.83 -8.59
C PHE A 70 10.97 -8.21 -7.44
N THR A 71 10.73 -9.40 -6.88
CA THR A 71 11.62 -10.04 -5.90
C THR A 71 12.12 -11.36 -6.44
N ARG A 72 13.34 -11.73 -6.05
CA ARG A 72 13.93 -13.00 -6.46
C ARG A 72 13.35 -14.15 -5.66
N ALA A 73 12.83 -15.15 -6.37
CA ALA A 73 12.33 -16.40 -5.84
C ALA A 73 13.08 -17.58 -6.52
N GLY A 74 14.18 -18.02 -5.91
CA GLY A 74 15.05 -19.03 -6.51
C GLY A 74 15.71 -18.57 -7.82
N ASP A 75 15.39 -19.24 -8.92
CA ASP A 75 15.91 -18.94 -10.26
C ASP A 75 15.02 -17.99 -11.07
N LEU A 76 13.95 -17.48 -10.46
CA LEU A 76 13.01 -16.53 -11.07
C LEU A 76 12.98 -15.20 -10.32
N TYR A 77 12.59 -14.15 -11.02
CA TYR A 77 11.98 -12.98 -10.45
C TYR A 77 10.46 -13.09 -10.54
N GLU A 78 9.77 -12.67 -9.50
CA GLU A 78 8.31 -12.68 -9.41
C GLU A 78 7.79 -11.33 -8.95
N THR A 79 6.61 -10.95 -9.43
CA THR A 79 5.94 -9.74 -8.95
C THR A 79 5.70 -9.82 -7.44
N THR A 80 6.19 -8.82 -6.71
CA THR A 80 6.05 -8.72 -5.26
C THR A 80 4.58 -8.66 -4.86
N ASP A 81 4.18 -9.36 -3.81
CA ASP A 81 2.78 -9.46 -3.37
C ASP A 81 2.14 -8.08 -3.14
N VAL A 82 2.87 -7.14 -2.54
CA VAL A 82 2.37 -5.78 -2.30
C VAL A 82 2.10 -5.00 -3.59
N ARG A 83 2.71 -5.40 -4.71
CA ARG A 83 2.52 -4.77 -6.03
C ARG A 83 1.40 -5.40 -6.84
N ARG A 84 0.94 -6.60 -6.52
CA ARG A 84 -0.13 -7.30 -7.25
C ARG A 84 -1.48 -6.59 -7.23
N THR A 85 -1.68 -5.61 -6.35
CA THR A 85 -2.88 -4.76 -6.37
C THR A 85 -2.95 -3.89 -7.63
N TYR A 86 -1.80 -3.53 -8.19
CA TYR A 86 -1.70 -2.57 -9.30
C TYR A 86 -1.00 -3.13 -10.55
N PHE A 87 -0.31 -4.26 -10.41
CA PHE A 87 0.43 -4.93 -11.49
C PHE A 87 -0.04 -6.36 -11.67
N ASN A 88 0.02 -6.85 -12.89
CA ASN A 88 -0.20 -8.27 -13.15
C ASN A 88 0.89 -9.11 -12.51
N PRO A 89 0.58 -10.32 -12.02
CA PRO A 89 1.59 -11.32 -11.68
C PRO A 89 2.43 -11.65 -12.91
N GLN A 90 3.74 -11.43 -12.82
CA GLN A 90 4.70 -11.74 -13.86
C GLN A 90 5.86 -12.53 -13.28
N THR A 91 6.46 -13.37 -14.10
CA THR A 91 7.68 -14.11 -13.76
C THR A 91 8.65 -14.10 -14.95
N PHE A 92 9.94 -14.03 -14.66
CA PHE A 92 11.00 -14.16 -15.67
C PHE A 92 12.29 -14.70 -15.03
N GLN A 93 13.21 -15.22 -15.85
CA GLN A 93 14.45 -15.84 -15.36
C GLN A 93 15.35 -14.82 -14.67
N ALA A 94 15.84 -15.16 -13.45
CA ALA A 94 16.76 -14.29 -12.69
C ALA A 94 18.10 -14.13 -13.44
N VAL A 95 18.58 -15.22 -14.04
CA VAL A 95 19.71 -15.19 -14.96
C VAL A 95 19.16 -15.21 -16.38
N LYS A 96 19.40 -14.15 -17.14
CA LYS A 96 18.93 -14.06 -18.51
C LYS A 96 19.56 -15.18 -19.35
N PRO A 97 18.76 -16.06 -20.00
CA PRO A 97 19.29 -17.15 -20.82
C PRO A 97 20.14 -16.62 -21.98
N ALA A 98 21.20 -17.35 -22.29
CA ALA A 98 22.06 -16.99 -23.43
C ALA A 98 21.25 -16.98 -24.74
N GLY A 99 21.39 -15.92 -25.52
CA GLY A 99 20.67 -15.75 -26.79
C GLY A 99 19.20 -15.30 -26.63
N SER A 100 18.68 -15.18 -25.40
CA SER A 100 17.35 -14.62 -25.18
C SER A 100 17.35 -13.09 -25.27
N LYS A 101 16.18 -12.54 -25.58
CA LYS A 101 15.90 -11.09 -25.56
C LYS A 101 14.86 -10.79 -24.50
N ARG A 102 15.10 -9.76 -23.68
CA ARG A 102 14.21 -9.34 -22.62
C ARG A 102 13.64 -7.96 -22.89
N ILE A 103 12.31 -7.90 -22.91
CA ILE A 103 11.54 -6.68 -23.16
C ILE A 103 10.69 -6.40 -21.92
N PHE A 104 10.79 -5.21 -21.36
CA PHE A 104 9.84 -4.72 -20.37
C PHE A 104 8.90 -3.70 -21.02
N CYS A 105 7.59 -3.91 -20.85
CA CYS A 105 6.54 -3.03 -21.33
C CYS A 105 6.00 -2.19 -20.18
N LEU A 106 6.37 -0.92 -20.11
CA LEU A 106 5.97 0.03 -19.07
C LEU A 106 4.78 0.84 -19.53
N GLY A 107 3.90 1.17 -18.61
CA GLY A 107 2.75 2.02 -18.88
C GLY A 107 1.69 2.00 -17.79
N GLY A 108 0.57 2.61 -18.10
CA GLY A 108 -0.60 2.65 -17.24
C GLY A 108 -1.51 1.41 -17.40
N SER A 109 -2.79 1.62 -17.09
CA SER A 109 -3.83 0.58 -17.17
C SER A 109 -3.99 -0.05 -18.55
N THR A 110 -3.72 0.69 -19.63
CA THR A 110 -3.74 0.15 -20.99
C THR A 110 -2.65 -0.91 -21.20
N THR A 111 -1.44 -0.67 -20.70
CA THR A 111 -0.34 -1.65 -20.75
C THR A 111 -0.64 -2.84 -19.84
N TYR A 112 -1.23 -2.60 -18.68
CA TYR A 112 -1.71 -3.65 -17.78
C TYR A 112 -2.68 -4.61 -18.49
N GLY A 113 -3.59 -4.10 -19.32
CA GLY A 113 -4.69 -4.85 -19.96
C GLY A 113 -6.05 -4.61 -19.29
N HIS A 114 -6.15 -3.55 -18.46
CA HIS A 114 -7.41 -3.23 -17.75
C HIS A 114 -8.55 -2.92 -18.76
N PRO A 115 -9.82 -3.36 -18.49
CA PRO A 115 -10.35 -3.88 -17.22
C PRO A 115 -10.15 -5.40 -17.00
N TRP A 116 -9.49 -6.09 -17.89
CA TRP A 116 -9.20 -7.53 -17.76
C TRP A 116 -7.84 -7.72 -17.07
N ASP A 117 -6.95 -8.52 -17.65
CA ASP A 117 -5.64 -8.83 -17.10
C ASP A 117 -4.57 -8.95 -18.21
N ASP A 118 -3.41 -9.53 -17.85
CA ASP A 118 -2.30 -9.76 -18.77
C ASP A 118 -2.71 -10.51 -20.04
N ALA A 119 -3.67 -11.44 -19.97
CA ALA A 119 -4.05 -12.28 -21.11
C ALA A 119 -4.58 -11.48 -22.31
N THR A 120 -5.15 -10.31 -22.07
CA THR A 120 -5.68 -9.42 -23.11
C THR A 120 -4.78 -8.22 -23.43
N SER A 121 -3.67 -8.10 -22.73
CA SER A 121 -2.73 -6.97 -22.87
C SER A 121 -1.89 -7.07 -24.15
N TYR A 122 -1.45 -5.92 -24.69
CA TYR A 122 -0.54 -5.92 -25.83
C TYR A 122 0.83 -6.56 -25.51
N PRO A 123 1.40 -6.47 -24.28
CA PRO A 123 2.64 -7.19 -23.97
C PRO A 123 2.49 -8.70 -24.09
N ARG A 124 1.33 -9.24 -23.71
CA ARG A 124 1.05 -10.66 -23.90
C ARG A 124 1.02 -11.05 -25.38
N TRP A 125 0.30 -10.29 -26.18
CA TRP A 125 0.25 -10.53 -27.62
C TRP A 125 1.62 -10.39 -28.27
N LEU A 126 2.41 -9.37 -27.89
CA LEU A 126 3.77 -9.18 -28.36
C LEU A 126 4.64 -10.41 -28.05
N ARG A 127 4.56 -10.93 -26.83
CA ARG A 127 5.28 -12.14 -26.41
C ARG A 127 4.93 -13.34 -27.30
N GLU A 128 3.64 -13.58 -27.52
CA GLU A 128 3.18 -14.68 -28.37
C GLU A 128 3.66 -14.52 -29.82
N MET A 129 3.52 -13.34 -30.39
CA MET A 129 3.93 -13.08 -31.78
C MET A 129 5.44 -13.24 -31.99
N LEU A 130 6.26 -12.70 -31.09
CA LEU A 130 7.71 -12.80 -31.18
C LEU A 130 8.19 -14.24 -31.04
N ASN A 131 7.61 -15.01 -30.12
CA ASN A 131 8.00 -16.43 -29.94
C ASN A 131 7.49 -17.33 -31.07
N GLN A 132 6.39 -16.98 -31.75
CA GLN A 132 5.93 -17.70 -32.93
C GLN A 132 6.81 -17.45 -34.16
N GLN A 133 7.32 -16.23 -34.34
CA GLN A 133 8.08 -15.84 -35.53
C GLN A 133 9.56 -16.23 -35.48
N ASN A 134 10.14 -16.37 -34.31
CA ASN A 134 11.59 -16.57 -34.14
C ASN A 134 11.93 -17.95 -33.59
N ALA A 135 12.05 -18.92 -34.49
CA ALA A 135 12.41 -20.30 -34.15
C ALA A 135 13.82 -20.48 -33.53
N GLY A 136 14.63 -19.43 -33.48
CA GLY A 136 16.01 -19.48 -32.96
C GLY A 136 16.30 -18.57 -31.76
N SER A 137 15.36 -17.75 -31.32
CA SER A 137 15.55 -16.82 -30.21
C SER A 137 14.36 -16.89 -29.24
N SER A 138 14.63 -16.92 -27.96
CA SER A 138 13.59 -16.83 -26.91
C SER A 138 13.37 -15.38 -26.51
N TRP A 139 12.11 -14.96 -26.45
CA TRP A 139 11.71 -13.60 -26.06
C TRP A 139 11.00 -13.62 -24.72
N GLU A 140 11.59 -12.98 -23.72
CA GLU A 140 10.94 -12.71 -22.44
C GLU A 140 10.31 -11.32 -22.51
N VAL A 141 9.00 -11.25 -22.73
CA VAL A 141 8.24 -10.00 -22.69
C VAL A 141 7.48 -9.93 -21.38
N VAL A 142 7.80 -8.94 -20.56
CA VAL A 142 7.29 -8.77 -19.21
C VAL A 142 6.39 -7.56 -19.18
N ASN A 143 5.16 -7.74 -18.71
CA ASN A 143 4.17 -6.69 -18.55
C ASN A 143 4.41 -5.92 -17.24
N CYS A 144 4.93 -4.71 -17.35
CA CYS A 144 5.15 -3.77 -16.24
C CYS A 144 4.15 -2.60 -16.29
N GLY A 145 2.95 -2.83 -16.82
CA GLY A 145 1.85 -1.90 -16.77
C GLY A 145 1.28 -1.81 -15.36
N GLY A 146 1.15 -0.60 -14.82
CA GLY A 146 0.58 -0.33 -13.49
C GLY A 146 -0.73 0.45 -13.58
N ILE A 147 -1.75 0.04 -12.84
CA ILE A 147 -3.01 0.78 -12.76
C ILE A 147 -2.74 2.20 -12.25
N SER A 148 -3.20 3.21 -12.99
CA SER A 148 -3.02 4.65 -12.67
C SER A 148 -1.55 5.12 -12.65
N TYR A 149 -0.64 4.44 -13.35
CA TYR A 149 0.75 4.88 -13.45
C TYR A 149 0.91 6.00 -14.48
N ALA A 150 1.39 7.15 -14.01
CA ALA A 150 1.81 8.29 -14.83
C ALA A 150 3.34 8.27 -15.04
N SER A 151 3.86 9.12 -15.91
CA SER A 151 5.27 9.10 -16.36
C SER A 151 6.28 9.21 -15.22
N TYR A 152 6.03 10.03 -14.21
CA TYR A 152 6.95 10.20 -13.08
C TYR A 152 7.11 8.93 -12.24
N ARG A 153 6.05 8.08 -12.13
CA ARG A 153 6.15 6.76 -11.49
C ARG A 153 6.88 5.77 -12.37
N LEU A 154 6.69 5.86 -13.70
CA LEU A 154 7.42 5.02 -14.65
C LEU A 154 8.92 5.31 -14.65
N ALA A 155 9.35 6.55 -14.37
CA ALA A 155 10.77 6.88 -14.23
C ALA A 155 11.42 6.07 -13.11
N TRP A 156 10.83 6.02 -11.92
CA TRP A 156 11.31 5.20 -10.80
C TRP A 156 11.31 3.70 -11.12
N LEU A 157 10.23 3.24 -11.78
CA LEU A 157 10.14 1.84 -12.19
C LEU A 157 11.21 1.49 -13.21
N THR A 158 11.54 2.41 -14.12
CA THR A 158 12.61 2.21 -15.12
C THR A 158 13.96 1.96 -14.45
N ASP A 159 14.31 2.72 -13.42
CA ASP A 159 15.56 2.55 -12.67
C ASP A 159 15.67 1.14 -12.06
N GLU A 160 14.56 0.60 -11.56
CA GLU A 160 14.52 -0.79 -11.10
C GLU A 160 14.70 -1.77 -12.26
N LEU A 161 13.95 -1.60 -13.36
CA LEU A 161 13.94 -2.55 -14.47
C LEU A 161 15.28 -2.65 -15.20
N LEU A 162 16.09 -1.57 -15.20
CA LEU A 162 17.44 -1.58 -15.78
C LEU A 162 18.37 -2.59 -15.10
N GLN A 163 18.10 -2.96 -13.84
CA GLN A 163 18.89 -3.96 -13.10
C GLN A 163 18.67 -5.39 -13.62
N TYR A 164 17.59 -5.64 -14.35
CA TYR A 164 17.21 -6.97 -14.86
C TYR A 164 17.66 -7.23 -16.30
N GLN A 165 18.67 -6.49 -16.80
CA GLN A 165 19.29 -6.68 -18.10
C GLN A 165 18.31 -6.63 -19.29
N PRO A 166 17.51 -5.57 -19.44
CA PRO A 166 16.63 -5.40 -20.59
C PRO A 166 17.43 -5.24 -21.88
N ASP A 167 16.90 -5.79 -23.00
CA ASP A 167 17.34 -5.42 -24.35
C ASP A 167 16.51 -4.27 -24.91
N VAL A 168 15.21 -4.22 -24.51
CA VAL A 168 14.27 -3.20 -24.97
C VAL A 168 13.35 -2.78 -23.82
N LEU A 169 13.11 -1.49 -23.74
CA LEU A 169 12.04 -0.90 -22.92
C LEU A 169 11.00 -0.31 -23.87
N ILE A 170 9.75 -0.73 -23.71
CA ILE A 170 8.60 -0.16 -24.43
C ILE A 170 7.81 0.66 -23.43
N VAL A 171 7.72 1.97 -23.67
CA VAL A 171 7.01 2.89 -22.76
C VAL A 171 5.75 3.41 -23.45
N HIS A 172 4.59 3.12 -22.85
CA HIS A 172 3.28 3.57 -23.33
C HIS A 172 2.58 4.36 -22.20
N THR A 173 2.72 5.69 -22.24
CA THR A 173 2.20 6.60 -21.22
C THR A 173 1.55 7.84 -21.84
N GLY A 174 0.92 8.68 -21.02
CA GLY A 174 0.30 9.94 -21.40
C GLY A 174 -1.10 10.14 -20.82
N HIS A 175 -1.91 9.09 -20.77
CA HIS A 175 -3.29 9.20 -20.33
C HIS A 175 -3.41 9.59 -18.84
N ASN A 176 -2.59 9.00 -17.98
CA ASN A 176 -2.69 9.21 -16.53
C ASN A 176 -2.14 10.56 -16.07
N GLU A 177 -1.33 11.25 -16.88
CA GLU A 177 -0.85 12.61 -16.58
C GLU A 177 -2.02 13.58 -16.33
N PHE A 178 -3.05 13.49 -17.16
CA PHE A 178 -4.23 14.35 -17.05
C PHE A 178 -5.17 13.95 -15.90
N LEU A 179 -5.21 12.67 -15.54
CA LEU A 179 -6.00 12.18 -14.42
C LEU A 179 -5.39 12.57 -13.08
N GLU A 180 -4.08 12.53 -13.00
CA GLU A 180 -3.31 12.84 -11.78
C GLU A 180 -3.48 14.31 -11.37
N ASP A 181 -3.37 15.25 -12.29
CA ASP A 181 -3.59 16.67 -12.01
C ASP A 181 -4.99 16.94 -11.44
N ARG A 182 -5.97 16.18 -11.86
CA ARG A 182 -7.35 16.30 -11.39
C ARG A 182 -7.58 15.70 -10.00
N SER A 183 -6.87 14.61 -9.68
CA SER A 183 -7.13 13.81 -8.48
C SER A 183 -6.11 14.06 -7.36
N TRP A 184 -4.88 14.47 -7.67
CA TRP A 184 -3.76 14.46 -6.75
C TRP A 184 -2.93 15.75 -6.73
N SER A 185 -3.36 16.82 -7.42
CA SER A 185 -2.60 18.08 -7.50
C SER A 185 -2.20 18.63 -6.12
N GLY A 186 -3.06 18.45 -5.11
CA GLY A 186 -2.80 18.92 -3.75
C GLY A 186 -1.79 18.08 -2.95
N PHE A 187 -1.39 16.92 -3.45
CA PHE A 187 -0.46 16.00 -2.77
C PHE A 187 0.88 15.85 -3.47
N ARG A 188 0.97 16.27 -4.74
CA ARG A 188 2.18 16.13 -5.55
C ARG A 188 3.29 17.09 -5.10
N ASP A 189 2.92 18.21 -4.49
CA ASP A 189 3.83 19.31 -4.11
C ASP A 189 4.20 19.25 -2.60
N LEU A 190 3.81 18.20 -1.88
CA LEU A 190 4.19 17.89 -0.51
C LEU A 190 5.36 16.91 -0.44
#